data_fada5272a3e48967e4fd253746eb1684
#
_entry.id   fada5272a3e48967e4fd253746eb1684
#
_cell.length_a   1.000
_cell.length_b   1.000
_cell.length_c   1.000
_cell.angle_alpha   90.00
_cell.angle_beta   90.00
_cell.angle_gamma   90.00
#
_symmetry.space_group_name_H-M   'P 1'
#
loop_
_entity.id
_entity.type
_entity.pdbx_description
1 polymer ?
#
loop_
_entity_poly.entity_id
_entity_poly.type
_entity_poly.pdbx_seq_one_letter_code
_entity_poly.pdbx_strand_id
1 'polypeptide(L)'
;KNTIIIMTSNIGTRELKDFGAGVGFNTAITKERSEAVIRKALNRQFSPEFLNRVDDIITFSSLDHESILKIVDIELASFFKRVDQLGYTLEITDAAKQFVADKGFDIQFGARPLKRAIQSHIEDPLCEMLLLNENKSSGKFVIDLKDDAIHIQYVEPVKLLNVSE
;
A
#
# COMPACT_ATOMS: atom_id res chain seq x y z
N LYS A 1 13.70 -23.44 27.30
CA LYS A 1 12.23 -23.43 27.20
C LYS A 1 11.67 -22.02 27.10
N ASN A 2 12.30 -21.18 26.29
CA ASN A 2 11.83 -19.81 26.04
C ASN A 2 11.25 -19.79 24.63
N THR A 3 9.95 -20.08 24.51
CA THR A 3 9.25 -20.09 23.23
C THR A 3 8.22 -18.96 23.23
N ILE A 4 8.21 -18.14 22.19
CA ILE A 4 7.15 -17.17 21.90
C ILE A 4 6.23 -17.84 20.89
N ILE A 5 4.94 -17.85 21.16
CA ILE A 5 3.92 -18.38 20.25
C ILE A 5 3.09 -17.19 19.76
N ILE A 6 3.05 -16.99 18.44
CA ILE A 6 2.23 -15.96 17.81
C ILE A 6 1.18 -16.68 16.95
N MET A 7 -0.08 -16.33 17.17
CA MET A 7 -1.22 -16.86 16.42
C MET A 7 -1.95 -15.73 15.72
N THR A 8 -2.22 -15.88 14.42
CA THR A 8 -2.97 -14.91 13.62
C THR A 8 -4.32 -15.48 13.24
N SER A 9 -5.35 -14.63 13.23
CA SER A 9 -6.72 -15.01 12.89
C SER A 9 -7.49 -13.86 12.26
N ASN A 10 -8.50 -14.18 11.48
CA ASN A 10 -9.46 -13.22 10.92
C ASN A 10 -10.84 -13.28 11.62
N ILE A 11 -10.88 -13.79 12.84
CA ILE A 11 -12.11 -13.88 13.64
C ILE A 11 -12.67 -12.48 13.87
N GLY A 12 -13.99 -12.34 13.74
CA GLY A 12 -14.69 -11.08 13.92
C GLY A 12 -14.70 -10.16 12.71
N THR A 13 -13.94 -10.46 11.64
CA THR A 13 -13.89 -9.61 10.45
C THR A 13 -15.21 -9.54 9.71
N ARG A 14 -15.99 -10.63 9.67
CA ARG A 14 -17.32 -10.67 9.05
C ARG A 14 -18.31 -9.84 9.86
N GLU A 15 -18.33 -10.04 11.16
CA GLU A 15 -19.18 -9.31 12.10
C GLU A 15 -18.91 -7.81 12.05
N LEU A 16 -17.66 -7.39 11.93
CA LEU A 16 -17.30 -5.98 11.76
C LEU A 16 -17.81 -5.40 10.44
N LYS A 17 -17.76 -6.15 9.35
CA LYS A 17 -18.30 -5.72 8.05
C LYS A 17 -19.83 -5.59 8.09
N ASP A 18 -20.51 -6.56 8.67
CA ASP A 18 -21.97 -6.55 8.80
C ASP A 18 -22.46 -5.39 9.68
N PHE A 19 -21.70 -5.04 10.72
CA PHE A 19 -21.98 -3.88 11.57
C PHE A 19 -21.68 -2.54 10.89
N GLY A 20 -20.71 -2.49 9.97
CA GLY A 20 -20.38 -1.28 9.18
C GLY A 20 -21.33 -1.05 8.00
N ALA A 21 -22.00 -2.09 7.52
CA ALA A 21 -22.97 -2.03 6.42
C ALA A 21 -24.41 -1.73 6.89
N GLY A 22 -24.63 -1.55 8.18
CA GLY A 22 -25.94 -1.25 8.78
C GLY A 22 -26.54 0.03 8.25
N VAL A 23 -27.72 -0.10 7.66
CA VAL A 23 -28.58 0.92 7.06
C VAL A 23 -28.70 2.16 7.96
N GLY A 24 -28.21 3.31 7.45
CA GLY A 24 -28.57 4.63 7.95
C GLY A 24 -27.66 5.15 9.07
N PHE A 25 -27.01 6.26 8.74
CA PHE A 25 -26.13 7.09 9.56
C PHE A 25 -24.66 6.64 9.64
N ASN A 26 -23.83 7.52 9.11
CA ASN A 26 -22.37 7.60 9.18
C ASN A 26 -21.87 7.60 10.64
N THR A 27 -21.96 6.50 11.35
CA THR A 27 -21.30 6.32 12.63
C THR A 27 -19.98 5.65 12.36
N ALA A 28 -18.91 6.43 12.34
CA ALA A 28 -17.56 5.90 12.47
C ALA A 28 -17.59 4.87 13.62
N ILE A 29 -17.32 3.60 13.27
CA ILE A 29 -17.27 2.54 14.29
C ILE A 29 -16.11 2.94 15.21
N THR A 30 -16.42 3.34 16.44
CA THR A 30 -15.38 3.68 17.40
C THR A 30 -14.51 2.47 17.68
N LYS A 31 -13.24 2.69 17.98
CA LYS A 31 -12.26 1.63 18.26
C LYS A 31 -12.79 0.66 19.33
N GLU A 32 -13.40 1.21 20.40
CA GLU A 32 -13.97 0.42 21.49
C GLU A 32 -15.09 -0.52 21.02
N ARG A 33 -15.91 -0.07 20.07
CA ARG A 33 -17.02 -0.87 19.55
C ARG A 33 -16.51 -2.00 18.67
N SER A 34 -15.47 -1.76 17.89
CA SER A 34 -14.79 -2.78 17.10
C SER A 34 -14.16 -3.85 17.97
N GLU A 35 -13.47 -3.44 19.03
CA GLU A 35 -12.87 -4.37 20.01
C GLU A 35 -13.90 -5.22 20.72
N ALA A 36 -15.04 -4.66 21.08
CA ALA A 36 -16.14 -5.41 21.73
C ALA A 36 -16.72 -6.51 20.79
N VAL A 37 -16.89 -6.19 19.50
CA VAL A 37 -17.35 -7.16 18.50
C VAL A 37 -16.36 -8.30 18.35
N ILE A 38 -15.07 -7.99 18.20
CA ILE A 38 -13.99 -8.98 18.06
C ILE A 38 -13.90 -9.85 19.31
N ARG A 39 -13.95 -9.25 20.52
CA ARG A 39 -13.92 -10.00 21.79
C ARG A 39 -15.10 -10.97 21.89
N LYS A 40 -16.29 -10.53 21.46
CA LYS A 40 -17.48 -11.41 21.42
C LYS A 40 -17.29 -12.58 20.43
N ALA A 41 -16.71 -12.34 19.27
CA ALA A 41 -16.40 -13.37 18.29
C ALA A 41 -15.33 -14.36 18.80
N LEU A 42 -14.29 -13.88 19.48
CA LEU A 42 -13.27 -14.73 20.12
C LEU A 42 -13.86 -15.62 21.19
N ASN A 43 -14.72 -15.10 22.07
CA ASN A 43 -15.38 -15.87 23.12
C ASN A 43 -16.34 -16.95 22.59
N ARG A 44 -16.80 -16.82 21.34
CA ARG A 44 -17.59 -17.87 20.68
C ARG A 44 -16.73 -18.98 20.09
N GLN A 45 -15.52 -18.65 19.66
CA GLN A 45 -14.64 -19.57 18.93
C GLN A 45 -13.67 -20.30 19.86
N PHE A 46 -13.24 -19.69 20.92
CA PHE A 46 -12.27 -20.23 21.88
C PHE A 46 -12.86 -20.40 23.26
N SER A 47 -12.40 -21.43 23.96
CA SER A 47 -12.81 -21.62 25.35
C SER A 47 -12.24 -20.51 26.25
N PRO A 48 -12.92 -20.17 27.34
CA PRO A 48 -12.40 -19.21 28.32
C PRO A 48 -11.04 -19.61 28.88
N GLU A 49 -10.80 -20.91 29.09
CA GLU A 49 -9.53 -21.44 29.60
C GLU A 49 -8.37 -21.18 28.61
N PHE A 50 -8.64 -21.25 27.30
CA PHE A 50 -7.65 -20.94 26.29
C PHE A 50 -7.35 -19.43 26.28
N LEU A 51 -8.40 -18.59 26.25
CA LEU A 51 -8.23 -17.13 26.21
C LEU A 51 -7.49 -16.60 27.45
N ASN A 52 -7.70 -17.20 28.62
CA ASN A 52 -7.00 -16.86 29.86
C ASN A 52 -5.50 -17.21 29.86
N ARG A 53 -5.04 -18.01 28.90
CA ARG A 53 -3.61 -18.36 28.72
C ARG A 53 -2.91 -17.52 27.64
N VAL A 54 -3.67 -16.67 26.94
CA VAL A 54 -3.14 -15.74 25.97
C VAL A 54 -2.70 -14.50 26.71
N ASP A 55 -1.42 -14.15 26.57
CA ASP A 55 -0.82 -13.00 27.29
C ASP A 55 -1.37 -11.69 26.74
N ASP A 56 -1.52 -11.58 25.40
CA ASP A 56 -2.02 -10.35 24.76
C ASP A 56 -2.82 -10.65 23.48
N ILE A 57 -3.83 -9.84 23.22
CA ILE A 57 -4.67 -9.90 22.02
C ILE A 57 -4.60 -8.57 21.29
N ILE A 58 -3.85 -8.55 20.20
CA ILE A 58 -3.65 -7.36 19.38
C ILE A 58 -4.66 -7.33 18.25
N THR A 59 -5.46 -6.28 18.20
CA THR A 59 -6.44 -6.04 17.13
C THR A 59 -5.89 -5.04 16.14
N PHE A 60 -5.80 -5.43 14.87
CA PHE A 60 -5.43 -4.53 13.78
C PHE A 60 -6.64 -3.70 13.33
N SER A 61 -6.48 -2.39 13.25
CA SER A 61 -7.49 -1.48 12.72
C SER A 61 -7.53 -1.52 11.18
N SER A 62 -8.63 -1.04 10.60
CA SER A 62 -8.69 -0.76 9.17
C SER A 62 -7.65 0.29 8.78
N LEU A 63 -7.11 0.16 7.58
CA LEU A 63 -6.20 1.16 7.02
C LEU A 63 -6.99 2.42 6.67
N ASP A 64 -6.51 3.56 7.12
CA ASP A 64 -6.93 4.86 6.65
C ASP A 64 -6.16 5.26 5.38
N HIS A 65 -6.61 6.33 4.74
CA HIS A 65 -6.02 6.81 3.50
C HIS A 65 -4.54 7.18 3.64
N GLU A 66 -4.16 7.80 4.76
CA GLU A 66 -2.77 8.18 5.02
C GLU A 66 -1.86 6.94 5.16
N SER A 67 -2.35 5.90 5.82
CA SER A 67 -1.64 4.62 5.93
C SER A 67 -1.47 3.94 4.58
N ILE A 68 -2.46 4.06 3.68
CA ILE A 68 -2.36 3.50 2.33
C ILE A 68 -1.29 4.22 1.53
N LEU A 69 -1.20 5.55 1.58
CA LEU A 69 -0.15 6.32 0.92
C LEU A 69 1.24 5.94 1.43
N LYS A 70 1.40 5.73 2.74
CA LYS A 70 2.66 5.21 3.32
C LYS A 70 3.02 3.82 2.78
N ILE A 71 2.03 2.95 2.57
CA ILE A 71 2.24 1.63 1.97
C ILE A 71 2.68 1.78 0.50
N VAL A 72 2.07 2.70 -0.26
CA VAL A 72 2.52 3.01 -1.63
C VAL A 72 3.99 3.43 -1.65
N ASP A 73 4.41 4.32 -0.74
CA ASP A 73 5.80 4.77 -0.65
C ASP A 73 6.76 3.60 -0.35
N ILE A 74 6.39 2.70 0.57
CA ILE A 74 7.19 1.52 0.91
C ILE A 74 7.33 0.57 -0.28
N GLU A 75 6.24 0.27 -0.98
CA GLU A 75 6.26 -0.62 -2.15
C GLU A 75 7.07 -0.01 -3.30
N LEU A 76 6.88 1.28 -3.57
CA LEU A 76 7.63 2.00 -4.61
C LEU A 76 9.13 2.09 -4.30
N ALA A 77 9.54 2.23 -3.04
CA ALA A 77 10.94 2.38 -2.66
C ALA A 77 11.82 1.22 -3.17
N SER A 78 11.31 0.00 -3.13
CA SER A 78 12.01 -1.18 -3.63
C SER A 78 12.19 -1.15 -5.16
N PHE A 79 11.17 -0.67 -5.87
CA PHE A 79 11.20 -0.52 -7.32
C PHE A 79 12.14 0.61 -7.75
N PHE A 80 12.05 1.77 -7.09
CA PHE A 80 12.92 2.92 -7.35
C PHE A 80 14.39 2.56 -7.19
N LYS A 81 14.74 1.81 -6.14
CA LYS A 81 16.11 1.33 -5.94
C LYS A 81 16.61 0.43 -7.08
N ARG A 82 15.75 -0.42 -7.65
CA ARG A 82 16.13 -1.25 -8.80
C ARG A 82 16.39 -0.42 -10.05
N VAL A 83 15.56 0.59 -10.31
CA VAL A 83 15.71 1.48 -11.47
C VAL A 83 16.94 2.39 -11.31
N ASP A 84 17.25 2.84 -10.09
CA ASP A 84 18.46 3.59 -9.78
C ASP A 84 19.74 2.79 -10.09
N GLN A 85 19.75 1.48 -9.80
CA GLN A 85 20.85 0.60 -10.17
C GLN A 85 21.08 0.47 -11.68
N LEU A 86 20.07 0.79 -12.50
CA LEU A 86 20.17 0.85 -13.96
C LEU A 86 20.67 2.23 -14.46
N GLY A 87 20.96 3.18 -13.55
CA GLY A 87 21.43 4.51 -13.88
C GLY A 87 20.33 5.54 -14.12
N TYR A 88 19.07 5.22 -13.78
CA TYR A 88 17.93 6.14 -13.96
C TYR A 88 17.39 6.61 -12.62
N THR A 89 17.00 7.89 -12.57
CA THR A 89 16.31 8.46 -11.40
C THR A 89 14.81 8.50 -11.67
N LEU A 90 14.02 8.14 -10.65
CA LEU A 90 12.55 8.23 -10.69
C LEU A 90 12.04 9.35 -9.80
N GLU A 91 11.10 10.11 -10.29
CA GLU A 91 10.24 10.98 -9.49
C GLU A 91 8.78 10.64 -9.74
N ILE A 92 7.98 10.70 -8.69
CA ILE A 92 6.54 10.50 -8.77
C ILE A 92 5.82 11.64 -8.07
N THR A 93 4.79 12.19 -8.72
CA THR A 93 3.96 13.24 -8.13
C THR A 93 2.98 12.68 -7.10
N ASP A 94 2.56 13.52 -6.16
CA ASP A 94 1.57 13.13 -5.17
C ASP A 94 0.23 12.76 -5.83
N ALA A 95 -0.14 13.39 -6.93
CA ALA A 95 -1.33 13.06 -7.72
C ALA A 95 -1.25 11.63 -8.27
N ALA A 96 -0.10 11.21 -8.80
CA ALA A 96 0.10 9.85 -9.30
C ALA A 96 0.09 8.82 -8.16
N LYS A 97 0.69 9.13 -7.00
CA LYS A 97 0.62 8.27 -5.80
C LYS A 97 -0.82 8.07 -5.33
N GLN A 98 -1.57 9.17 -5.26
CA GLN A 98 -2.98 9.17 -4.88
C GLN A 98 -3.80 8.28 -5.81
N PHE A 99 -3.65 8.45 -7.12
CA PHE A 99 -4.32 7.64 -8.13
C PHE A 99 -4.06 6.14 -7.93
N VAL A 100 -2.81 5.75 -7.73
CA VAL A 100 -2.45 4.34 -7.51
C VAL A 100 -3.01 3.84 -6.18
N ALA A 101 -3.01 4.66 -5.13
CA ALA A 101 -3.60 4.34 -3.85
C ALA A 101 -5.10 4.05 -3.99
N ASP A 102 -5.83 4.91 -4.73
CA ASP A 102 -7.27 4.77 -4.96
C ASP A 102 -7.59 3.54 -5.82
N LYS A 103 -6.79 3.24 -6.85
CA LYS A 103 -6.95 2.04 -7.68
C LYS A 103 -6.55 0.75 -6.97
N GLY A 104 -5.62 0.84 -6.03
CA GLY A 104 -5.09 -0.31 -5.29
C GLY A 104 -5.76 -0.59 -3.95
N PHE A 105 -6.65 0.27 -3.49
CA PHE A 105 -7.39 0.06 -2.26
C PHE A 105 -8.75 -0.59 -2.54
N ASP A 106 -9.07 -1.62 -1.77
CA ASP A 106 -10.37 -2.27 -1.78
C ASP A 106 -10.90 -2.44 -0.36
N ILE A 107 -12.16 -2.07 -0.13
CA ILE A 107 -12.80 -2.15 1.20
C ILE A 107 -12.80 -3.59 1.76
N GLN A 108 -12.87 -4.60 0.89
CA GLN A 108 -12.89 -6.01 1.30
C GLN A 108 -11.50 -6.58 1.50
N PHE A 109 -10.56 -6.23 0.61
CA PHE A 109 -9.21 -6.81 0.55
C PHE A 109 -8.13 -5.90 1.14
N GLY A 110 -8.50 -4.65 1.51
CA GLY A 110 -7.57 -3.64 2.06
C GLY A 110 -6.52 -3.23 1.03
N ALA A 111 -5.26 -3.21 1.44
CA ALA A 111 -4.12 -2.85 0.59
C ALA A 111 -3.56 -4.01 -0.25
N ARG A 112 -4.16 -5.22 -0.20
CA ARG A 112 -3.66 -6.37 -0.98
C ARG A 112 -3.60 -6.15 -2.49
N PRO A 113 -4.59 -5.47 -3.13
CA PRO A 113 -4.52 -5.19 -4.56
C PRO A 113 -3.51 -4.10 -4.94
N LEU A 114 -2.97 -3.35 -3.95
CA LEU A 114 -2.10 -2.21 -4.17
C LEU A 114 -0.82 -2.57 -4.96
N LYS A 115 -0.21 -3.69 -4.62
CA LYS A 115 0.97 -4.17 -5.34
C LYS A 115 0.68 -4.41 -6.83
N ARG A 116 -0.48 -4.98 -7.14
CA ARG A 116 -0.91 -5.19 -8.54
C ARG A 116 -1.19 -3.85 -9.23
N ALA A 117 -1.79 -2.88 -8.52
CA ALA A 117 -2.04 -1.55 -9.07
C ALA A 117 -0.73 -0.82 -9.38
N ILE A 118 0.26 -0.87 -8.48
CA ILE A 118 1.59 -0.32 -8.71
C ILE A 118 2.23 -1.00 -9.93
N GLN A 119 2.20 -2.32 -9.99
CA GLN A 119 2.77 -3.07 -11.11
C GLN A 119 2.13 -2.64 -12.43
N SER A 120 0.81 -2.71 -12.55
CA SER A 120 0.12 -2.46 -13.82
C SER A 120 0.14 -0.99 -14.26
N HIS A 121 0.14 -0.03 -13.32
CA HIS A 121 0.08 1.39 -13.65
C HIS A 121 1.44 2.09 -13.68
N ILE A 122 2.45 1.54 -13.01
CA ILE A 122 3.79 2.18 -12.92
C ILE A 122 4.87 1.26 -13.44
N GLU A 123 5.05 0.04 -12.87
CA GLU A 123 6.21 -0.81 -13.20
C GLU A 123 6.18 -1.26 -14.64
N ASP A 124 5.07 -1.84 -15.12
CA ASP A 124 4.96 -2.37 -16.47
C ASP A 124 5.15 -1.27 -17.54
N PRO A 125 4.44 -0.09 -17.47
CA PRO A 125 4.65 0.97 -18.44
C PRO A 125 6.07 1.56 -18.41
N LEU A 126 6.67 1.67 -17.23
CA LEU A 126 8.05 2.17 -17.13
C LEU A 126 9.05 1.17 -17.71
N CYS A 127 8.85 -0.13 -17.50
CA CYS A 127 9.69 -1.17 -18.12
C CYS A 127 9.62 -1.12 -19.64
N GLU A 128 8.44 -0.93 -20.23
CA GLU A 128 8.29 -0.72 -21.67
C GLU A 128 9.07 0.51 -22.16
N MET A 129 8.99 1.62 -21.44
CA MET A 129 9.75 2.83 -21.79
C MET A 129 11.26 2.66 -21.66
N LEU A 130 11.72 1.90 -20.65
CA LEU A 130 13.15 1.58 -20.50
C LEU A 130 13.66 0.75 -21.68
N LEU A 131 12.90 -0.24 -22.14
CA LEU A 131 13.24 -1.04 -23.31
C LEU A 131 13.29 -0.20 -24.60
N LEU A 132 12.36 0.73 -24.78
CA LEU A 132 12.36 1.63 -25.94
C LEU A 132 13.53 2.63 -25.92
N ASN A 133 14.13 2.89 -24.75
CA ASN A 133 15.24 3.80 -24.56
C ASN A 133 16.59 3.10 -24.30
N GLU A 134 16.77 1.87 -24.75
CA GLU A 134 17.98 1.05 -24.53
C GLU A 134 19.31 1.77 -24.88
N ASN A 135 19.28 2.73 -25.80
CA ASN A 135 20.46 3.50 -26.20
C ASN A 135 20.84 4.64 -25.20
N LYS A 136 20.06 4.86 -24.16
CA LYS A 136 20.28 5.91 -23.15
C LYS A 136 20.75 5.26 -21.86
N SER A 137 21.96 5.55 -21.45
CA SER A 137 22.58 4.94 -20.26
C SER A 137 22.22 5.61 -18.93
N SER A 138 21.53 6.76 -18.96
CA SER A 138 21.12 7.49 -17.75
C SER A 138 20.03 8.50 -18.08
N GLY A 139 19.28 8.93 -17.07
CA GLY A 139 18.25 9.94 -17.20
C GLY A 139 17.27 9.93 -16.04
N LYS A 140 16.24 10.74 -16.15
CA LYS A 140 15.20 10.86 -15.14
C LYS A 140 13.84 10.54 -15.77
N PHE A 141 13.06 9.70 -15.10
CA PHE A 141 11.67 9.54 -15.41
C PHE A 141 10.81 10.26 -14.38
N VAL A 142 9.83 11.00 -14.87
CA VAL A 142 8.83 11.68 -14.05
C VAL A 142 7.49 10.98 -14.28
N ILE A 143 6.91 10.48 -13.21
CA ILE A 143 5.63 9.77 -13.17
C ILE A 143 4.59 10.74 -12.65
N ASP A 144 3.62 11.10 -13.48
CA ASP A 144 2.60 12.08 -13.19
C ASP A 144 1.20 11.56 -13.54
N LEU A 145 0.18 12.23 -13.04
CA LEU A 145 -1.23 11.96 -13.39
C LEU A 145 -1.69 12.96 -14.43
N LYS A 146 -2.15 12.49 -15.58
CA LYS A 146 -2.72 13.33 -16.63
C LYS A 146 -3.93 12.63 -17.25
N ASP A 147 -5.02 13.37 -17.43
CA ASP A 147 -6.27 12.86 -18.01
C ASP A 147 -6.77 11.55 -17.36
N ASP A 148 -6.71 11.48 -16.03
CA ASP A 148 -7.08 10.31 -15.20
C ASP A 148 -6.28 9.02 -15.53
N ALA A 149 -5.06 9.17 -16.03
CA ALA A 149 -4.13 8.09 -16.32
C ALA A 149 -2.71 8.44 -15.87
N ILE A 150 -1.93 7.42 -15.54
CA ILE A 150 -0.49 7.60 -15.26
C ILE A 150 0.22 7.92 -16.56
N HIS A 151 0.94 9.02 -16.54
CA HIS A 151 1.80 9.49 -17.63
C HIS A 151 3.25 9.46 -17.17
N ILE A 152 4.12 8.77 -17.92
CA ILE A 152 5.55 8.69 -17.63
C ILE A 152 6.29 9.47 -18.70
N GLN A 153 7.14 10.40 -18.27
CA GLN A 153 7.95 11.23 -19.16
C GLN A 153 9.42 11.00 -18.88
N TYR A 154 10.19 10.76 -19.92
CA TYR A 154 11.65 10.74 -19.86
C TYR A 154 12.19 12.18 -19.97
N VAL A 155 13.11 12.52 -19.06
CA VAL A 155 13.82 13.80 -19.05
C VAL A 155 15.32 13.52 -19.21
N GLU A 156 15.91 14.07 -20.25
CA GLU A 156 17.35 13.94 -20.46
C GLU A 156 18.13 14.63 -19.35
N PRO A 157 19.25 14.05 -18.90
CA PRO A 157 20.14 14.76 -17.96
C PRO A 157 20.68 16.01 -18.64
N VAL A 158 20.59 17.13 -17.94
CA VAL A 158 21.21 18.39 -18.40
C VAL A 158 22.72 18.17 -18.48
N LYS A 159 23.28 18.08 -19.67
CA LYS A 159 24.73 18.14 -19.85
C LYS A 159 25.18 19.50 -19.36
N LEU A 160 25.77 19.57 -18.18
CA LEU A 160 26.57 20.74 -17.80
C LEU A 160 27.71 20.84 -18.80
N LEU A 161 27.62 21.78 -19.74
CA LEU A 161 28.72 22.18 -20.56
C LEU A 161 29.81 22.70 -19.59
N ASN A 162 30.84 21.89 -19.36
CA ASN A 162 32.04 22.36 -18.73
C ASN A 162 32.61 23.49 -19.63
N VAL A 163 32.32 24.71 -19.25
CA VAL A 163 33.06 25.87 -19.75
C VAL A 163 34.43 25.79 -19.06
N SER A 164 35.35 25.07 -19.68
CA SER A 164 36.77 25.18 -19.35
C SER A 164 37.27 26.44 -20.00
N GLU A 165 37.59 27.46 -19.13
CA GLU A 165 38.50 28.52 -19.47
C GLU A 165 39.94 28.00 -19.61
#